data_7a459bbddd5020c7c6633280d7c5b8c1
#
_entry.id   7a459bbddd5020c7c6633280d7c5b8c1
#
_cell.length_a   1.000
_cell.length_b   1.000
_cell.length_c   1.000
_cell.angle_alpha   90.00
_cell.angle_beta   90.00
_cell.angle_gamma   90.00
#
_symmetry.space_group_name_H-M   'P 1'
#
loop_
_entity.id
_entity.type
_entity.pdbx_description
1 polymer ?
#
loop_
_entity_poly.entity_id
_entity_poly.type
_entity_poly.pdbx_seq_one_letter_code
_entity_poly.pdbx_strand_id
1 'polypeptide(L)'
;MNKLYRLFTLSLVALLGLSLTGCSEDNLDTNPYNKSGVNIVAFGPSPILRTHEIRITGTNLESVSSVAFPGEGAVVEKAAFNKVDNRDIYVNVPDASVPGQIKLLVGSEVVATSVTPITFEEPITITSVSPTTGLNAGDEVTVKGDYVYNIYQAIFTSGVTGAAVEAEDFTYVSRKEVRFRVPLAAESGVITFNDGAEWEFEYETPLEILPATFGGLNTTTPDFGQQIQITGTNLHTVETVMFPGGVTSEFTVSDDNKTITTNVPTETKSGAITLVLYSGASITTDEIKVPTVAISSISKAKDIKVGDEITIIGENFNRISSISLPGYGILADEEYTISGNTLTFTVPEGMTDGKMVIVQNNFISIEQSLMMYSDAPETTIWANGFECIGWSGNQDLAWGGYDWSTVQAGTQLKFYYNKVNAGSWGCISLRHGDSWGALPDPIPGQYDLSDDEGVLTVTLTQGVIDDLIANNGLVITGDNFYLKKITIPVAETTLWAGEFVCSGWAGNQDLAWGGYDWSSMASGSTLCFKYKKITAGSWACISLRHGDSWGNLPDPIPGQYDLDSDEGVLEVKFPQNIIDDLVANGGLVITGDNFILTKVSAK
;
A
#
# COMPACT_ATOMS: atom_id res chain seq x y z
N MET A 1 34.92 -0.55 -1.95
CA MET A 1 35.87 0.58 -2.07
C MET A 1 37.32 0.31 -1.63
N ASN A 2 37.77 -0.92 -1.40
CA ASN A 2 39.12 -1.21 -0.89
C ASN A 2 40.10 -1.89 -1.91
N LYS A 3 39.75 -1.97 -3.19
CA LYS A 3 40.66 -2.52 -4.22
C LYS A 3 41.25 -1.46 -5.18
N LEU A 4 40.63 -0.29 -5.29
CA LEU A 4 41.12 0.78 -6.14
C LEU A 4 42.26 1.58 -5.47
N TYR A 5 42.25 1.74 -4.16
CA TYR A 5 43.32 2.43 -3.41
C TYR A 5 44.66 1.68 -3.38
N ARG A 6 44.66 0.36 -3.51
CA ARG A 6 45.90 -0.44 -3.55
C ARG A 6 46.61 -0.42 -4.90
N LEU A 7 45.90 -0.11 -5.99
CA LEU A 7 46.53 0.04 -7.31
C LEU A 7 47.20 1.41 -7.50
N PHE A 8 46.63 2.46 -6.88
CA PHE A 8 47.20 3.84 -6.98
C PHE A 8 48.48 4.02 -6.15
N THR A 9 48.60 3.36 -5.00
CA THR A 9 49.82 3.41 -4.17
C THR A 9 50.97 2.58 -4.72
N LEU A 10 50.70 1.52 -5.49
CA LEU A 10 51.79 0.77 -6.13
C LEU A 10 52.32 1.44 -7.40
N SER A 11 51.52 2.22 -8.12
CA SER A 11 52.01 2.97 -9.29
C SER A 11 52.80 4.22 -8.93
N LEU A 12 52.52 4.84 -7.77
CA LEU A 12 53.27 6.03 -7.29
C LEU A 12 54.67 5.65 -6.77
N VAL A 13 54.85 4.46 -6.19
CA VAL A 13 56.14 3.96 -5.72
C VAL A 13 57.02 3.47 -6.88
N ALA A 14 56.45 3.03 -7.99
CA ALA A 14 57.19 2.61 -9.18
C ALA A 14 57.68 3.80 -10.02
N LEU A 15 57.06 4.99 -9.92
CA LEU A 15 57.52 6.19 -10.62
C LEU A 15 58.64 6.96 -9.89
N LEU A 16 58.84 6.75 -8.59
CA LEU A 16 59.92 7.36 -7.79
C LEU A 16 61.24 6.59 -7.82
N GLY A 17 61.28 5.42 -8.46
CA GLY A 17 62.44 4.53 -8.49
C GLY A 17 63.33 4.64 -9.74
N LEU A 18 62.97 5.48 -10.73
CA LEU A 18 63.66 5.48 -12.05
C LEU A 18 64.38 6.77 -12.40
N SER A 19 64.74 7.64 -11.43
CA SER A 19 65.48 8.86 -11.72
C SER A 19 66.78 9.00 -10.93
N LEU A 20 67.50 7.91 -10.77
CA LEU A 20 68.88 7.99 -10.26
C LEU A 20 69.84 7.24 -11.21
N THR A 21 70.05 7.80 -12.41
CA THR A 21 71.21 7.42 -13.18
C THR A 21 71.72 8.66 -13.94
N GLY A 22 72.87 9.06 -13.57
CA GLY A 22 73.74 9.83 -14.43
C GLY A 22 73.88 11.33 -14.12
N CYS A 23 74.57 11.70 -13.03
CA CYS A 23 75.37 12.89 -13.09
C CYS A 23 76.64 12.57 -13.89
N SER A 24 76.66 12.92 -15.16
CA SER A 24 77.94 13.21 -15.83
C SER A 24 78.33 14.59 -15.40
N GLU A 25 79.54 14.70 -14.85
CA GLU A 25 80.18 15.98 -14.62
C GLU A 25 80.53 16.61 -15.99
N ASP A 26 79.57 17.14 -16.69
CA ASP A 26 79.77 18.06 -17.79
C ASP A 26 79.63 19.48 -17.24
N ASN A 27 80.71 20.24 -17.27
CA ASN A 27 80.82 21.67 -16.99
C ASN A 27 79.51 22.44 -16.96
N LEU A 28 78.80 22.32 -15.85
CA LEU A 28 77.73 23.24 -15.55
C LEU A 28 78.31 24.60 -15.39
N ASP A 29 78.12 25.47 -16.38
CA ASP A 29 78.38 26.88 -16.21
C ASP A 29 77.52 27.35 -15.03
N THR A 30 78.04 27.29 -13.83
CA THR A 30 77.38 27.59 -12.57
C THR A 30 77.00 29.05 -12.42
N ASN A 31 77.37 29.88 -13.39
CA ASN A 31 76.98 31.28 -13.44
C ASN A 31 75.92 31.50 -14.56
N PRO A 32 74.62 31.50 -14.24
CA PRO A 32 73.59 31.72 -15.23
C PRO A 32 73.65 33.07 -15.95
N TYR A 33 74.50 33.97 -15.47
CA TYR A 33 74.75 35.33 -16.03
C TYR A 33 75.89 35.39 -17.01
N ASN A 34 76.55 34.28 -17.32
CA ASN A 34 77.68 34.25 -18.28
C ASN A 34 77.25 34.10 -19.75
N LYS A 35 75.99 34.13 -20.05
CA LYS A 35 75.47 34.01 -21.41
C LYS A 35 75.56 35.33 -22.15
N SER A 36 76.05 35.30 -23.39
CA SER A 36 76.06 36.47 -24.30
C SER A 36 74.64 36.67 -24.85
N GLY A 37 74.15 37.90 -24.94
CA GLY A 37 72.80 38.23 -25.44
C GLY A 37 71.72 38.32 -24.35
N VAL A 38 70.52 38.58 -24.79
CA VAL A 38 69.36 38.63 -23.90
C VAL A 38 68.98 37.22 -23.46
N ASN A 39 68.80 37.02 -22.17
CA ASN A 39 68.43 35.73 -21.64
C ASN A 39 67.56 35.89 -20.37
N ILE A 40 66.60 34.98 -20.16
CA ILE A 40 65.82 34.86 -18.91
C ILE A 40 66.49 33.81 -18.03
N VAL A 41 66.95 34.22 -16.85
CA VAL A 41 67.47 33.29 -15.83
C VAL A 41 66.42 32.83 -14.92
N ALA A 42 65.55 33.73 -14.47
CA ALA A 42 64.45 33.43 -13.60
C ALA A 42 63.31 34.47 -13.74
N PHE A 43 62.16 34.17 -13.29
CA PHE A 43 61.12 35.15 -13.08
C PHE A 43 60.26 34.71 -11.84
N GLY A 44 59.58 35.68 -11.24
CA GLY A 44 58.73 35.42 -10.10
C GLY A 44 58.05 36.64 -9.51
N PRO A 45 57.03 36.44 -8.72
CA PRO A 45 56.48 35.18 -8.30
C PRO A 45 55.74 34.43 -9.41
N SER A 46 55.56 33.09 -9.26
CA SER A 46 54.71 32.24 -10.08
C SER A 46 54.34 31.04 -9.20
N PRO A 47 53.04 30.82 -8.92
CA PRO A 47 51.91 31.56 -9.49
C PRO A 47 51.82 33.02 -9.06
N ILE A 48 51.13 33.86 -9.84
CA ILE A 48 50.97 35.30 -9.61
C ILE A 48 49.52 35.72 -9.96
N LEU A 49 49.02 36.73 -9.26
CA LEU A 49 47.79 37.41 -9.67
C LEU A 49 48.02 38.24 -10.95
N ARG A 50 47.11 38.18 -11.93
CA ARG A 50 47.11 39.07 -13.09
C ARG A 50 47.04 40.52 -12.61
N THR A 51 47.58 41.42 -13.38
CA THR A 51 47.77 42.86 -13.08
C THR A 51 48.80 43.17 -11.99
N HIS A 52 49.33 42.15 -11.30
CA HIS A 52 50.40 42.34 -10.32
C HIS A 52 51.79 42.35 -10.98
N GLU A 53 52.72 42.94 -10.26
CA GLU A 53 54.12 43.09 -10.73
C GLU A 53 54.90 41.78 -10.63
N ILE A 54 55.51 41.36 -11.74
CA ILE A 54 56.49 40.28 -11.82
C ILE A 54 57.85 40.79 -12.07
N ARG A 55 58.85 40.18 -11.43
CA ARG A 55 60.29 40.44 -11.72
C ARG A 55 60.76 39.35 -12.66
N ILE A 56 61.37 39.75 -13.76
CA ILE A 56 62.12 38.92 -14.69
C ILE A 56 63.59 39.24 -14.54
N THR A 57 64.42 38.25 -14.19
CA THR A 57 65.87 38.40 -13.99
C THR A 57 66.58 37.68 -15.12
N GLY A 58 67.65 38.33 -15.65
CA GLY A 58 68.35 37.78 -16.78
C GLY A 58 69.69 38.53 -17.11
N THR A 59 70.07 38.55 -18.39
CA THR A 59 71.24 39.28 -18.93
C THR A 59 70.79 40.17 -20.06
N ASN A 60 71.44 41.35 -20.17
CA ASN A 60 71.18 42.32 -21.22
C ASN A 60 69.74 42.78 -21.37
N LEU A 61 68.95 42.76 -20.27
CA LEU A 61 67.52 43.02 -20.26
C LEU A 61 67.20 44.49 -20.60
N GLU A 62 68.14 45.41 -20.47
CA GLU A 62 67.94 46.79 -20.85
C GLU A 62 67.71 47.00 -22.35
N SER A 63 68.12 46.04 -23.20
CA SER A 63 67.87 46.06 -24.64
C SER A 63 66.48 45.58 -25.04
N VAL A 64 65.73 44.99 -24.11
CA VAL A 64 64.38 44.47 -24.36
C VAL A 64 63.39 45.59 -24.64
N SER A 65 62.62 45.47 -25.74
CA SER A 65 61.63 46.45 -26.17
C SER A 65 60.21 46.10 -25.67
N SER A 66 59.94 44.82 -25.49
CA SER A 66 58.65 44.38 -24.97
C SER A 66 58.75 42.99 -24.31
N VAL A 67 57.85 42.74 -23.40
CA VAL A 67 57.59 41.44 -22.77
C VAL A 67 56.27 40.91 -23.28
N ALA A 68 56.29 39.77 -23.96
CA ALA A 68 55.08 39.08 -24.40
C ALA A 68 54.76 37.96 -23.43
N PHE A 69 53.67 38.10 -22.72
CA PHE A 69 53.04 37.05 -21.93
C PHE A 69 52.19 36.17 -22.85
N PRO A 70 51.98 34.92 -22.52
CA PRO A 70 50.99 34.08 -23.23
C PRO A 70 49.61 34.73 -23.17
N GLY A 71 48.84 34.66 -24.26
CA GLY A 71 47.51 35.25 -24.41
C GLY A 71 47.45 36.30 -25.53
N GLU A 72 46.30 36.41 -26.16
CA GLU A 72 46.07 37.39 -27.21
C GLU A 72 46.11 38.82 -26.64
N GLY A 73 46.95 39.65 -27.22
CA GLY A 73 47.11 41.04 -26.77
C GLY A 73 47.89 41.21 -25.45
N ALA A 74 48.44 40.13 -24.88
CA ALA A 74 49.14 40.16 -23.60
C ALA A 74 50.63 40.59 -23.78
N VAL A 75 50.87 41.70 -24.45
CA VAL A 75 52.20 42.26 -24.68
C VAL A 75 52.37 43.60 -23.93
N VAL A 76 53.43 43.73 -23.21
CA VAL A 76 53.80 44.99 -22.49
C VAL A 76 55.03 45.61 -23.12
N GLU A 77 54.85 46.82 -23.62
CA GLU A 77 55.96 47.63 -24.22
C GLU A 77 56.88 48.20 -23.14
N LYS A 78 58.11 48.43 -23.45
CA LYS A 78 59.13 48.94 -22.53
C LYS A 78 58.72 50.23 -21.79
N ALA A 79 57.93 51.07 -22.45
CA ALA A 79 57.45 52.33 -21.86
C ALA A 79 56.47 52.06 -20.66
N ALA A 80 55.89 50.87 -20.55
CA ALA A 80 55.01 50.44 -19.45
C ALA A 80 55.74 49.54 -18.44
N PHE A 81 57.04 49.35 -18.53
CA PHE A 81 57.80 48.65 -17.49
C PHE A 81 57.90 49.52 -16.23
N ASN A 82 57.64 48.92 -15.08
CA ASN A 82 57.78 49.61 -13.79
C ASN A 82 59.25 49.96 -13.51
N LYS A 83 60.14 49.05 -13.90
CA LYS A 83 61.61 49.22 -13.83
C LYS A 83 62.26 48.30 -14.84
N VAL A 84 63.42 48.79 -15.44
CA VAL A 84 64.28 47.95 -16.25
C VAL A 84 65.75 48.40 -16.05
N ASP A 85 66.62 47.41 -15.90
CA ASP A 85 68.08 47.58 -15.93
C ASP A 85 68.67 46.35 -16.64
N ASN A 86 70.01 46.26 -16.66
CA ASN A 86 70.71 45.20 -17.39
C ASN A 86 70.36 43.77 -16.88
N ARG A 87 69.88 43.66 -15.63
CA ARG A 87 69.61 42.37 -14.95
C ARG A 87 68.18 42.12 -14.66
N ASP A 88 67.33 43.13 -14.53
CA ASP A 88 65.94 42.97 -14.05
C ASP A 88 64.97 43.80 -14.86
N ILE A 89 63.81 43.21 -15.18
CA ILE A 89 62.62 43.89 -15.64
C ILE A 89 61.51 43.66 -14.58
N TYR A 90 60.89 44.75 -14.17
CA TYR A 90 59.69 44.74 -13.34
C TYR A 90 58.51 45.19 -14.21
N VAL A 91 57.51 44.37 -14.34
CA VAL A 91 56.39 44.63 -15.25
C VAL A 91 55.08 44.01 -14.67
N ASN A 92 53.99 44.73 -14.85
CA ASN A 92 52.69 44.17 -14.48
C ASN A 92 52.25 43.18 -15.53
N VAL A 93 51.81 42.01 -15.07
CA VAL A 93 51.28 40.97 -15.92
C VAL A 93 49.93 41.42 -16.51
N PRO A 94 49.77 41.45 -17.85
CA PRO A 94 48.47 41.81 -18.45
C PRO A 94 47.31 40.94 -17.98
N ASP A 95 46.12 41.53 -17.87
CA ASP A 95 44.89 40.80 -17.50
C ASP A 95 44.53 39.70 -18.50
N ALA A 96 44.88 39.90 -19.78
CA ALA A 96 44.65 38.92 -20.85
C ALA A 96 45.63 37.73 -20.85
N SER A 97 46.60 37.69 -19.92
CA SER A 97 47.59 36.61 -19.88
C SER A 97 46.97 35.27 -19.51
N VAL A 98 47.48 34.20 -20.11
CA VAL A 98 47.12 32.80 -19.81
C VAL A 98 48.38 32.02 -19.40
N PRO A 99 48.29 30.85 -18.77
CA PRO A 99 49.46 30.04 -18.45
C PRO A 99 50.30 29.71 -19.68
N GLY A 100 51.63 29.82 -19.57
CA GLY A 100 52.57 29.54 -20.67
C GLY A 100 53.88 30.23 -20.52
N GLN A 101 54.74 30.25 -21.57
CA GLN A 101 56.05 30.77 -21.52
C GLN A 101 56.09 32.29 -21.82
N ILE A 102 56.87 33.03 -21.01
CA ILE A 102 57.13 34.45 -21.22
C ILE A 102 58.20 34.60 -22.31
N LYS A 103 57.99 35.53 -23.22
CA LYS A 103 58.95 35.86 -24.29
C LYS A 103 59.40 37.30 -24.16
N LEU A 104 60.72 37.53 -24.34
CA LEU A 104 61.34 38.87 -24.45
C LEU A 104 61.59 39.17 -25.90
N LEU A 105 61.27 40.40 -26.30
CA LEU A 105 61.44 40.85 -27.67
C LEU A 105 62.37 42.07 -27.73
N VAL A 106 63.12 42.14 -28.82
CA VAL A 106 63.87 43.34 -29.25
C VAL A 106 63.33 43.71 -30.63
N GLY A 107 62.61 44.81 -30.72
CA GLY A 107 61.79 45.11 -31.91
C GLY A 107 60.71 44.07 -32.05
N SER A 108 60.60 43.38 -33.18
CA SER A 108 59.66 42.31 -33.45
C SER A 108 60.22 40.88 -33.25
N GLU A 109 61.54 40.78 -32.91
CA GLU A 109 62.23 39.51 -32.77
C GLU A 109 62.13 38.97 -31.35
N VAL A 110 61.70 37.68 -31.18
CA VAL A 110 61.76 36.98 -29.88
C VAL A 110 63.24 36.59 -29.62
N VAL A 111 63.84 37.19 -28.64
CA VAL A 111 65.28 37.01 -28.29
C VAL A 111 65.47 36.06 -27.12
N ALA A 112 64.46 35.87 -26.26
CA ALA A 112 64.50 34.93 -25.15
C ALA A 112 63.09 34.40 -24.84
N THR A 113 63.04 33.16 -24.38
CA THR A 113 61.81 32.52 -23.92
C THR A 113 62.08 31.86 -22.57
N SER A 114 61.16 32.00 -21.62
CA SER A 114 61.27 31.34 -20.31
C SER A 114 61.25 29.81 -20.41
N VAL A 115 62.09 29.17 -19.60
CA VAL A 115 62.09 27.66 -19.54
C VAL A 115 60.81 27.12 -18.92
N THR A 116 60.38 27.72 -17.81
CA THR A 116 59.16 27.35 -17.12
C THR A 116 58.01 28.24 -17.55
N PRO A 117 56.77 27.72 -17.54
CA PRO A 117 55.60 28.55 -17.76
C PRO A 117 55.36 29.48 -16.57
N ILE A 118 54.79 30.66 -16.81
CA ILE A 118 54.14 31.46 -15.79
C ILE A 118 52.78 30.80 -15.47
N THR A 119 52.42 30.73 -14.20
CA THR A 119 51.17 30.26 -13.70
C THR A 119 50.45 31.34 -12.89
N PHE A 120 49.17 31.24 -12.72
CA PHE A 120 48.35 32.27 -12.08
C PHE A 120 47.67 31.77 -10.83
N GLU A 121 47.55 32.63 -9.85
CA GLU A 121 46.55 32.52 -8.80
C GLU A 121 45.21 32.99 -9.39
N GLU A 122 44.17 32.22 -9.18
CA GLU A 122 42.84 32.47 -9.75
C GLU A 122 41.78 32.49 -8.64
N PRO A 123 41.85 33.43 -7.68
CA PRO A 123 40.90 33.50 -6.59
C PRO A 123 39.51 33.89 -7.10
N ILE A 124 38.53 33.05 -6.84
CA ILE A 124 37.15 33.35 -7.21
C ILE A 124 36.65 34.52 -6.39
N THR A 125 36.09 35.52 -7.07
CA THR A 125 35.37 36.63 -6.45
C THR A 125 34.03 36.81 -7.12
N ILE A 126 32.95 36.88 -6.33
CA ILE A 126 31.58 37.08 -6.83
C ILE A 126 31.20 38.52 -6.54
N THR A 127 30.79 39.26 -7.57
CA THR A 127 30.31 40.63 -7.46
C THR A 127 28.79 40.76 -7.54
N SER A 128 28.13 39.85 -8.25
CA SER A 128 26.69 39.81 -8.33
C SER A 128 26.18 38.45 -8.77
N VAL A 129 24.98 38.10 -8.27
CA VAL A 129 24.15 37.01 -8.73
C VAL A 129 22.80 37.60 -9.16
N SER A 130 22.32 37.26 -10.34
CA SER A 130 21.07 37.85 -10.87
C SER A 130 20.34 36.93 -11.87
N PRO A 131 19.03 36.92 -11.89
CA PRO A 131 18.10 37.56 -10.92
C PRO A 131 18.12 36.88 -9.56
N THR A 132 17.69 37.59 -8.49
CA THR A 132 17.59 37.04 -7.14
C THR A 132 16.13 36.91 -6.67
N THR A 133 15.15 37.43 -7.44
CA THR A 133 13.72 37.41 -7.09
C THR A 133 12.89 37.00 -8.28
N GLY A 134 11.71 36.41 -8.00
CA GLY A 134 10.77 36.00 -9.01
C GLY A 134 11.24 34.85 -9.90
N LEU A 135 12.17 34.03 -9.41
CA LEU A 135 12.71 32.86 -10.11
C LEU A 135 11.72 31.70 -10.09
N ASN A 136 11.63 31.00 -11.21
CA ASN A 136 11.03 29.68 -11.25
C ASN A 136 12.15 28.62 -11.31
N ALA A 137 11.83 27.42 -10.89
CA ALA A 137 12.72 26.28 -11.16
C ALA A 137 12.95 26.16 -12.68
N GLY A 138 14.20 25.95 -13.09
CA GLY A 138 14.63 25.94 -14.49
C GLY A 138 15.06 27.29 -15.06
N ASP A 139 14.80 28.40 -14.37
CA ASP A 139 15.25 29.73 -14.81
C ASP A 139 16.77 29.83 -14.74
N GLU A 140 17.38 30.65 -15.64
CA GLU A 140 18.80 30.87 -15.70
C GLU A 140 19.24 31.95 -14.70
N VAL A 141 20.26 31.67 -13.91
CA VAL A 141 20.90 32.59 -12.98
C VAL A 141 22.31 32.89 -13.50
N THR A 142 22.67 34.14 -13.53
CA THR A 142 24.00 34.65 -13.95
C THR A 142 24.78 35.06 -12.73
N VAL A 143 26.01 34.52 -12.59
CA VAL A 143 27.03 34.93 -11.62
C VAL A 143 28.08 35.75 -12.33
N LYS A 144 28.34 36.93 -11.83
CA LYS A 144 29.44 37.80 -12.31
C LYS A 144 30.47 38.02 -11.23
N GLY A 145 31.74 38.15 -11.67
CA GLY A 145 32.84 38.34 -10.76
C GLY A 145 34.19 38.28 -11.47
N ASP A 146 35.18 37.71 -10.81
CA ASP A 146 36.44 37.34 -11.46
C ASP A 146 36.75 35.86 -11.14
N TYR A 147 37.32 35.15 -12.08
CA TYR A 147 37.60 33.72 -12.05
C TYR A 147 36.39 32.83 -11.73
N VAL A 148 35.20 33.34 -11.98
CA VAL A 148 33.92 32.60 -11.71
C VAL A 148 33.80 31.33 -12.56
N TYR A 149 34.60 31.15 -13.62
CA TYR A 149 34.65 29.90 -14.38
C TYR A 149 35.23 28.71 -13.56
N ASN A 150 35.88 28.99 -12.41
CA ASN A 150 36.37 27.97 -11.48
C ASN A 150 35.28 27.53 -10.49
N ILE A 151 34.12 28.13 -10.49
CA ILE A 151 32.99 27.63 -9.70
C ILE A 151 32.61 26.26 -10.24
N TYR A 152 32.64 25.28 -9.36
CA TYR A 152 32.29 23.87 -9.66
C TYR A 152 30.87 23.54 -9.31
N GLN A 153 30.36 24.04 -8.16
CA GLN A 153 29.04 23.79 -7.66
C GLN A 153 28.33 25.07 -7.21
N ALA A 154 27.02 25.09 -7.37
CA ALA A 154 26.10 26.04 -6.76
C ALA A 154 25.06 25.24 -5.97
N ILE A 155 25.09 25.34 -4.65
CA ILE A 155 24.34 24.53 -3.72
C ILE A 155 23.19 25.35 -3.15
N PHE A 156 21.98 24.86 -3.35
CA PHE A 156 20.75 25.33 -2.72
C PHE A 156 20.45 24.47 -1.50
N THR A 157 19.73 25.02 -0.54
CA THR A 157 19.18 24.22 0.57
C THR A 157 17.72 23.89 0.27
N SER A 158 17.30 22.63 0.53
CA SER A 158 15.90 22.26 0.54
C SER A 158 15.32 22.54 1.92
N GLY A 159 14.23 23.31 1.98
CA GLY A 159 13.58 23.65 3.25
C GLY A 159 12.91 22.46 3.95
N VAL A 160 12.45 21.46 3.21
CA VAL A 160 11.71 20.31 3.75
C VAL A 160 12.64 19.19 4.20
N THR A 161 13.64 18.87 3.39
CA THR A 161 14.54 17.73 3.66
C THR A 161 15.81 18.15 4.36
N GLY A 162 16.20 19.45 4.30
CA GLY A 162 17.48 19.97 4.73
C GLY A 162 18.66 19.45 3.88
N ALA A 163 18.36 18.75 2.77
CA ALA A 163 19.36 18.21 1.87
C ALA A 163 19.94 19.32 0.97
N ALA A 164 21.21 19.22 0.63
CA ALA A 164 21.81 20.06 -0.40
C ALA A 164 21.24 19.69 -1.77
N VAL A 165 20.88 20.71 -2.54
CA VAL A 165 20.41 20.57 -3.92
C VAL A 165 21.42 21.27 -4.82
N GLU A 166 22.07 20.52 -5.69
CA GLU A 166 23.11 21.05 -6.55
C GLU A 166 22.53 21.53 -7.88
N ALA A 167 22.96 22.72 -8.33
CA ALA A 167 22.66 23.14 -9.67
C ALA A 167 23.50 22.33 -10.67
N GLU A 168 22.85 21.91 -11.73
CA GLU A 168 23.45 21.27 -12.90
C GLU A 168 23.49 22.27 -14.06
N ASP A 169 24.03 21.88 -15.22
CA ASP A 169 24.00 22.67 -16.45
C ASP A 169 24.73 24.02 -16.36
N PHE A 170 25.97 24.03 -15.80
CA PHE A 170 26.82 25.23 -15.83
C PHE A 170 27.25 25.61 -17.24
N THR A 171 26.98 26.86 -17.62
CA THR A 171 27.48 27.47 -18.84
C THR A 171 28.59 28.46 -18.50
N TYR A 172 29.84 28.12 -18.82
CA TYR A 172 31.01 28.97 -18.60
C TYR A 172 31.13 29.95 -19.76
N VAL A 173 30.65 31.17 -19.56
CA VAL A 173 30.65 32.21 -20.61
C VAL A 173 32.01 32.85 -20.76
N SER A 174 32.66 33.23 -19.63
CA SER A 174 33.98 33.86 -19.60
C SER A 174 34.59 33.73 -18.20
N ARG A 175 35.83 34.22 -18.04
CA ARG A 175 36.47 34.38 -16.72
C ARG A 175 35.57 35.16 -15.74
N LYS A 176 34.71 36.04 -16.25
CA LYS A 176 33.92 36.99 -15.45
C LYS A 176 32.43 36.66 -15.39
N GLU A 177 31.97 35.61 -16.07
CA GLU A 177 30.56 35.25 -16.12
C GLU A 177 30.37 33.74 -16.25
N VAL A 178 29.57 33.18 -15.36
CA VAL A 178 29.04 31.81 -15.41
C VAL A 178 27.54 31.82 -15.20
N ARG A 179 26.87 30.89 -15.82
CA ARG A 179 25.42 30.73 -15.71
C ARG A 179 25.08 29.31 -15.32
N PHE A 180 23.99 29.15 -14.61
CA PHE A 180 23.41 27.85 -14.27
C PHE A 180 21.89 27.97 -14.19
N ARG A 181 21.21 26.83 -14.15
CA ARG A 181 19.73 26.77 -13.98
C ARG A 181 19.35 26.44 -12.56
N VAL A 182 18.26 27.08 -12.09
CA VAL A 182 17.65 26.76 -10.79
C VAL A 182 17.15 25.32 -10.82
N PRO A 183 17.61 24.44 -9.92
CA PRO A 183 17.16 23.05 -9.87
C PRO A 183 15.67 22.91 -9.57
N LEU A 184 15.02 21.83 -10.05
CA LEU A 184 13.61 21.55 -9.78
C LEU A 184 13.29 21.35 -8.28
N ALA A 185 14.28 20.87 -7.52
CA ALA A 185 14.15 20.64 -6.08
C ALA A 185 14.54 21.86 -5.22
N ALA A 186 15.01 22.96 -5.83
CA ALA A 186 15.48 24.12 -5.09
C ALA A 186 14.32 24.90 -4.46
N GLU A 187 14.52 25.37 -3.24
CA GLU A 187 13.64 26.27 -2.51
C GLU A 187 14.32 27.62 -2.27
N SER A 188 13.53 28.63 -1.91
CA SER A 188 14.06 29.96 -1.60
C SER A 188 15.07 29.90 -0.44
N GLY A 189 16.19 30.60 -0.59
CA GLY A 189 17.23 30.60 0.44
C GLY A 189 18.53 31.15 -0.08
N VAL A 190 19.56 31.10 0.78
CA VAL A 190 20.94 31.43 0.41
C VAL A 190 21.51 30.32 -0.46
N ILE A 191 22.44 30.70 -1.32
CA ILE A 191 23.15 29.77 -2.20
C ILE A 191 24.62 29.74 -1.83
N THR A 192 25.20 28.54 -1.78
CA THR A 192 26.63 28.35 -1.52
C THR A 192 27.33 27.92 -2.80
N PHE A 193 28.41 28.62 -3.15
CA PHE A 193 29.27 28.26 -4.26
C PHE A 193 30.56 27.61 -3.75
N ASN A 194 31.09 26.64 -4.47
CA ASN A 194 32.40 26.07 -4.20
C ASN A 194 33.18 25.76 -5.48
N ASP A 195 34.49 25.56 -5.35
CA ASP A 195 35.40 25.21 -6.46
C ASP A 195 35.69 23.71 -6.57
N GLY A 196 34.99 22.90 -5.81
CA GLY A 196 35.21 21.44 -5.72
C GLY A 196 36.45 21.07 -4.87
N ALA A 197 37.09 22.04 -4.21
CA ALA A 197 38.25 21.84 -3.34
C ALA A 197 37.99 22.49 -1.96
N GLU A 198 38.76 23.55 -1.62
CA GLU A 198 38.67 24.14 -0.28
C GLU A 198 37.92 25.49 -0.26
N TRP A 199 37.67 26.11 -1.42
CA TRP A 199 37.00 27.39 -1.48
C TRP A 199 35.49 27.19 -1.42
N GLU A 200 34.86 27.90 -0.47
CA GLU A 200 33.40 27.94 -0.29
C GLU A 200 32.95 29.37 0.00
N PHE A 201 31.85 29.78 -0.59
CA PHE A 201 31.31 31.12 -0.45
C PHE A 201 29.77 31.09 -0.40
N GLU A 202 29.22 31.52 0.71
CA GLU A 202 27.77 31.73 0.85
C GLU A 202 27.40 33.12 0.34
N TYR A 203 26.50 33.18 -0.64
CA TYR A 203 25.99 34.44 -1.16
C TYR A 203 24.90 34.97 -0.25
N GLU A 204 25.14 36.06 0.47
CA GLU A 204 24.30 36.59 1.55
C GLU A 204 22.89 37.00 1.11
N THR A 205 22.68 37.36 -0.18
CA THR A 205 21.36 37.71 -0.69
C THR A 205 20.60 36.46 -1.07
N PRO A 206 19.52 36.10 -0.35
CA PRO A 206 18.73 34.91 -0.68
C PRO A 206 18.14 35.02 -2.10
N LEU A 207 18.05 33.87 -2.77
CA LEU A 207 17.31 33.74 -3.99
C LEU A 207 15.83 33.43 -3.65
N GLU A 208 14.90 34.19 -4.23
CA GLU A 208 13.46 33.96 -4.09
C GLU A 208 12.98 33.11 -5.26
N ILE A 209 12.64 31.85 -4.97
CA ILE A 209 12.11 30.88 -5.92
C ILE A 209 10.60 30.75 -5.69
N LEU A 210 9.83 30.96 -6.76
CA LEU A 210 8.39 30.90 -6.69
C LEU A 210 7.92 29.44 -6.52
N PRO A 211 7.12 29.13 -5.47
CA PRO A 211 6.67 27.76 -5.23
C PRO A 211 5.63 27.32 -6.26
N ALA A 212 5.45 25.99 -6.37
CA ALA A 212 4.28 25.43 -7.01
C ALA A 212 3.02 25.77 -6.22
N THR A 213 1.89 25.97 -6.92
CA THR A 213 0.59 26.20 -6.29
C THR A 213 -0.49 25.39 -6.99
N PHE A 214 -1.52 25.01 -6.24
CA PHE A 214 -2.75 24.44 -6.77
C PHE A 214 -3.75 25.55 -7.09
N GLY A 215 -4.41 25.47 -8.25
CA GLY A 215 -5.40 26.43 -8.70
C GLY A 215 -6.80 25.86 -8.87
N GLY A 216 -6.93 24.57 -9.21
CA GLY A 216 -8.22 23.90 -9.35
C GLY A 216 -8.18 22.57 -10.11
N LEU A 217 -9.29 21.86 -10.06
CA LEU A 217 -9.55 20.63 -10.82
C LEU A 217 -10.62 20.90 -11.88
N ASN A 218 -10.50 20.26 -13.05
CA ASN A 218 -11.54 20.32 -14.07
C ASN A 218 -12.80 19.52 -13.69
N THR A 219 -12.69 18.58 -12.76
CA THR A 219 -13.80 17.81 -12.18
C THR A 219 -13.46 17.35 -10.76
N THR A 220 -14.47 17.35 -9.89
CA THR A 220 -14.38 16.82 -8.52
C THR A 220 -15.08 15.46 -8.35
N THR A 221 -15.71 14.94 -9.44
CA THR A 221 -16.40 13.63 -9.43
C THR A 221 -15.94 12.79 -10.62
N PRO A 222 -14.63 12.49 -10.71
CA PRO A 222 -14.12 11.72 -11.83
C PRO A 222 -14.47 10.23 -11.71
N ASP A 223 -14.56 9.57 -12.87
CA ASP A 223 -14.60 8.11 -12.94
C ASP A 223 -13.20 7.50 -13.03
N PHE A 224 -13.07 6.20 -12.76
CA PHE A 224 -11.82 5.46 -12.96
C PHE A 224 -11.42 5.45 -14.45
N GLY A 225 -10.12 5.63 -14.71
CA GLY A 225 -9.58 5.76 -16.07
C GLY A 225 -9.89 7.09 -16.74
N GLN A 226 -10.73 7.95 -16.15
CA GLN A 226 -11.00 9.26 -16.70
C GLN A 226 -9.75 10.14 -16.62
N GLN A 227 -9.47 10.86 -17.71
CA GLN A 227 -8.45 11.89 -17.72
C GLN A 227 -8.94 13.12 -16.98
N ILE A 228 -8.14 13.62 -16.03
CA ILE A 228 -8.37 14.85 -15.30
C ILE A 228 -7.25 15.85 -15.53
N GLN A 229 -7.56 17.11 -15.27
CA GLN A 229 -6.62 18.21 -15.32
C GLN A 229 -6.56 18.91 -13.95
N ILE A 230 -5.32 19.12 -13.49
CA ILE A 230 -4.98 19.85 -12.27
C ILE A 230 -4.31 21.14 -12.72
N THR A 231 -4.89 22.28 -12.41
CA THR A 231 -4.34 23.59 -12.78
C THR A 231 -3.60 24.23 -11.61
N GLY A 232 -2.62 25.09 -11.92
CA GLY A 232 -1.81 25.75 -10.90
C GLY A 232 -0.72 26.63 -11.48
N THR A 233 0.37 26.81 -10.73
CA THR A 233 1.58 27.47 -11.19
C THR A 233 2.79 26.60 -10.84
N ASN A 234 3.85 26.68 -11.65
CA ASN A 234 5.10 25.95 -11.44
C ASN A 234 4.95 24.43 -11.26
N LEU A 235 3.95 23.84 -11.90
CA LEU A 235 3.61 22.42 -11.76
C LEU A 235 4.67 21.48 -12.36
N HIS A 236 5.65 21.99 -13.12
CA HIS A 236 6.81 21.22 -13.59
C HIS A 236 7.74 20.76 -12.47
N THR A 237 7.60 21.33 -11.27
CA THR A 237 8.33 20.90 -10.07
C THR A 237 7.66 19.71 -9.35
N VAL A 238 6.53 19.23 -9.85
CA VAL A 238 5.86 18.02 -9.33
C VAL A 238 6.61 16.78 -9.82
N GLU A 239 7.02 15.96 -8.87
CA GLU A 239 7.68 14.67 -9.11
C GLU A 239 6.67 13.52 -9.18
N THR A 240 5.65 13.58 -8.32
CA THR A 240 4.67 12.49 -8.20
C THR A 240 3.26 13.03 -7.99
N VAL A 241 2.30 12.49 -8.74
CA VAL A 241 0.87 12.67 -8.51
C VAL A 241 0.34 11.45 -7.77
N MET A 242 -0.02 11.63 -6.50
CA MET A 242 -0.51 10.57 -5.63
C MET A 242 -2.00 10.76 -5.35
N PHE A 243 -2.81 9.82 -5.83
CA PHE A 243 -4.25 9.79 -5.59
C PHE A 243 -4.58 9.27 -4.18
N PRO A 244 -5.77 9.62 -3.66
CA PRO A 244 -6.25 9.08 -2.39
C PRO A 244 -6.27 7.55 -2.41
N GLY A 245 -5.73 6.95 -1.35
CA GLY A 245 -5.45 5.51 -1.28
C GLY A 245 -3.97 5.16 -1.46
N GLY A 246 -3.11 6.16 -1.74
CA GLY A 246 -1.67 5.98 -1.91
C GLY A 246 -1.26 5.46 -3.29
N VAL A 247 -2.12 5.64 -4.28
CA VAL A 247 -1.90 5.18 -5.65
C VAL A 247 -1.31 6.29 -6.49
N THR A 248 -0.22 6.03 -7.20
CA THR A 248 0.41 6.99 -8.12
C THR A 248 -0.07 6.79 -9.55
N SER A 249 -0.03 7.86 -10.34
CA SER A 249 -0.36 7.83 -11.76
C SER A 249 0.66 8.60 -12.58
N GLU A 250 0.90 8.12 -13.78
CA GLU A 250 1.66 8.86 -14.80
C GLU A 250 0.94 10.16 -15.14
N PHE A 251 1.70 11.19 -15.43
CA PHE A 251 1.16 12.49 -15.76
C PHE A 251 2.04 13.23 -16.78
N THR A 252 1.48 14.25 -17.39
CA THR A 252 2.20 15.21 -18.23
C THR A 252 1.96 16.61 -17.73
N VAL A 253 2.96 17.48 -17.88
CA VAL A 253 2.86 18.90 -17.57
C VAL A 253 2.81 19.69 -18.88
N SER A 254 1.94 20.69 -18.96
CA SER A 254 1.84 21.59 -20.11
C SER A 254 3.12 22.46 -20.27
N ASP A 255 3.41 22.90 -21.50
CA ASP A 255 4.59 23.72 -21.81
C ASP A 255 4.66 25.05 -21.01
N ASP A 256 3.51 25.56 -20.56
CA ASP A 256 3.42 26.77 -19.72
C ASP A 256 3.52 26.48 -18.22
N ASN A 257 3.76 25.23 -17.84
CA ASN A 257 3.91 24.76 -16.46
C ASN A 257 2.68 24.98 -15.55
N LYS A 258 1.47 25.09 -16.14
CA LYS A 258 0.24 25.44 -15.41
C LYS A 258 -0.78 24.32 -15.34
N THR A 259 -0.61 23.24 -16.07
CA THR A 259 -1.59 22.16 -16.11
C THR A 259 -0.88 20.80 -16.05
N ILE A 260 -1.29 19.99 -15.09
CA ILE A 260 -0.98 18.55 -15.06
C ILE A 260 -2.17 17.82 -15.65
N THR A 261 -1.91 16.88 -16.56
CA THR A 261 -2.90 15.97 -17.11
C THR A 261 -2.55 14.54 -16.71
N THR A 262 -3.49 13.84 -16.08
CA THR A 262 -3.31 12.49 -15.57
C THR A 262 -4.61 11.69 -15.64
N ASN A 263 -4.54 10.36 -15.53
CA ASN A 263 -5.70 9.48 -15.48
C ASN A 263 -5.95 9.02 -14.05
N VAL A 264 -7.22 8.89 -13.66
CA VAL A 264 -7.62 8.42 -12.33
C VAL A 264 -7.40 6.90 -12.24
N PRO A 265 -6.51 6.40 -11.36
CA PRO A 265 -6.30 4.97 -11.18
C PRO A 265 -7.54 4.25 -10.63
N THR A 266 -7.65 2.94 -10.92
CA THR A 266 -8.80 2.11 -10.49
C THR A 266 -8.89 1.91 -8.98
N GLU A 267 -7.75 2.00 -8.27
CA GLU A 267 -7.65 1.85 -6.83
C GLU A 267 -7.88 3.15 -6.05
N THR A 268 -8.14 4.26 -6.76
CA THR A 268 -8.37 5.57 -6.14
C THR A 268 -9.57 5.54 -5.18
N LYS A 269 -9.39 6.11 -4.01
CA LYS A 269 -10.45 6.39 -3.03
C LYS A 269 -10.92 7.84 -3.16
N SER A 270 -12.03 8.18 -2.51
CA SER A 270 -12.41 9.58 -2.38
C SER A 270 -11.48 10.31 -1.41
N GLY A 271 -11.13 11.57 -1.69
CA GLY A 271 -10.20 12.40 -0.92
C GLY A 271 -9.42 13.37 -1.80
N ALA A 272 -8.47 14.08 -1.21
CA ALA A 272 -7.61 15.01 -1.94
C ALA A 272 -6.45 14.29 -2.66
N ILE A 273 -6.08 14.74 -3.85
CA ILE A 273 -4.87 14.31 -4.55
C ILE A 273 -3.68 15.05 -3.93
N THR A 274 -2.57 14.36 -3.73
CA THR A 274 -1.32 14.94 -3.25
C THR A 274 -0.32 15.05 -4.39
N LEU A 275 0.15 16.26 -4.65
CA LEU A 275 1.26 16.54 -5.56
C LEU A 275 2.54 16.59 -4.73
N VAL A 276 3.42 15.63 -4.91
CA VAL A 276 4.74 15.59 -4.26
C VAL A 276 5.72 16.30 -5.16
N LEU A 277 6.47 17.26 -4.63
CA LEU A 277 7.45 18.05 -5.36
C LEU A 277 8.85 17.41 -5.27
N TYR A 278 9.72 17.71 -6.22
CA TYR A 278 11.14 17.31 -6.17
C TYR A 278 11.86 17.80 -4.90
N SER A 279 11.39 18.90 -4.29
CA SER A 279 11.91 19.40 -3.00
C SER A 279 11.49 18.55 -1.79
N GLY A 280 10.60 17.55 -1.96
CA GLY A 280 9.99 16.77 -0.89
C GLY A 280 8.77 17.46 -0.25
N ALA A 281 8.47 18.70 -0.61
CA ALA A 281 7.24 19.36 -0.21
C ALA A 281 6.03 18.72 -0.89
N SER A 282 4.84 18.94 -0.34
CA SER A 282 3.60 18.44 -0.94
C SER A 282 2.51 19.49 -0.96
N ILE A 283 1.68 19.41 -1.99
CA ILE A 283 0.50 20.26 -2.18
C ILE A 283 -0.72 19.34 -2.29
N THR A 284 -1.80 19.68 -1.61
CA THR A 284 -3.07 18.95 -1.71
C THR A 284 -4.07 19.72 -2.57
N THR A 285 -4.82 18.99 -3.38
CA THR A 285 -5.92 19.54 -4.17
C THR A 285 -7.21 19.61 -3.36
N ASP A 286 -8.28 20.11 -3.98
CA ASP A 286 -9.65 19.86 -3.50
C ASP A 286 -9.94 18.35 -3.52
N GLU A 287 -10.90 17.91 -2.69
CA GLU A 287 -11.31 16.52 -2.64
C GLU A 287 -12.01 16.08 -3.92
N ILE A 288 -11.64 14.92 -4.42
CA ILE A 288 -12.40 14.21 -5.44
C ILE A 288 -13.30 13.14 -4.81
N LYS A 289 -14.46 12.89 -5.42
CA LYS A 289 -15.38 11.81 -5.02
C LYS A 289 -15.47 10.81 -6.17
N VAL A 290 -14.90 9.63 -5.98
CA VAL A 290 -15.04 8.54 -6.94
C VAL A 290 -16.33 7.77 -6.66
N PRO A 291 -17.08 7.35 -7.69
CA PRO A 291 -18.29 6.55 -7.50
C PRO A 291 -17.95 5.23 -6.78
N THR A 292 -18.83 4.79 -5.89
CA THR A 292 -18.70 3.54 -5.13
C THR A 292 -19.83 2.58 -5.49
N VAL A 293 -19.58 1.27 -5.33
CA VAL A 293 -20.64 0.26 -5.44
C VAL A 293 -21.70 0.52 -4.37
N ALA A 294 -22.95 0.46 -4.75
CA ALA A 294 -24.08 0.56 -3.84
C ALA A 294 -25.12 -0.53 -4.14
N ILE A 295 -25.69 -1.14 -3.10
CA ILE A 295 -26.80 -2.09 -3.21
C ILE A 295 -28.09 -1.32 -2.94
N SER A 296 -29.04 -1.36 -3.88
CA SER A 296 -30.36 -0.76 -3.75
C SER A 296 -31.40 -1.78 -3.28
N SER A 297 -31.31 -3.03 -3.75
CA SER A 297 -32.19 -4.11 -3.34
C SER A 297 -31.56 -5.48 -3.62
N ILE A 298 -32.09 -6.50 -2.93
CA ILE A 298 -31.76 -7.91 -3.12
C ILE A 298 -33.04 -8.71 -3.24
N SER A 299 -33.11 -9.65 -4.18
CA SER A 299 -34.31 -10.47 -4.41
C SER A 299 -34.69 -11.33 -3.22
N LYS A 300 -33.68 -11.86 -2.51
CA LYS A 300 -33.88 -12.74 -1.36
C LYS A 300 -32.67 -12.64 -0.41
N ALA A 301 -32.89 -12.16 0.80
CA ALA A 301 -31.85 -12.05 1.85
C ALA A 301 -32.07 -13.08 2.99
N LYS A 302 -33.25 -13.72 3.05
CA LYS A 302 -33.63 -14.70 4.08
C LYS A 302 -34.26 -15.92 3.43
N ASP A 303 -34.29 -17.04 4.15
CA ASP A 303 -34.82 -18.32 3.69
C ASP A 303 -34.20 -18.82 2.38
N ILE A 304 -32.90 -18.54 2.21
CA ILE A 304 -32.11 -18.84 1.01
C ILE A 304 -31.83 -20.35 0.99
N LYS A 305 -32.04 -21.01 -0.15
CA LYS A 305 -31.70 -22.42 -0.37
C LYS A 305 -30.54 -22.54 -1.35
N VAL A 306 -29.77 -23.61 -1.23
CA VAL A 306 -28.80 -23.99 -2.27
C VAL A 306 -29.52 -24.12 -3.61
N GLY A 307 -28.95 -23.53 -4.66
CA GLY A 307 -29.57 -23.49 -5.99
C GLY A 307 -30.53 -22.32 -6.24
N ASP A 308 -30.91 -21.53 -5.23
CA ASP A 308 -31.66 -20.29 -5.45
C ASP A 308 -30.85 -19.31 -6.30
N GLU A 309 -31.49 -18.59 -7.20
CA GLU A 309 -30.93 -17.47 -7.91
C GLU A 309 -31.13 -16.20 -7.09
N ILE A 310 -30.04 -15.54 -6.74
CA ILE A 310 -30.04 -14.26 -6.04
C ILE A 310 -29.73 -13.16 -7.03
N THR A 311 -30.64 -12.18 -7.12
CA THR A 311 -30.50 -10.99 -7.93
C THR A 311 -30.34 -9.77 -7.03
N ILE A 312 -29.27 -9.00 -7.24
CA ILE A 312 -28.97 -7.76 -6.53
C ILE A 312 -29.07 -6.61 -7.55
N ILE A 313 -29.81 -5.57 -7.19
CA ILE A 313 -29.90 -4.34 -7.98
C ILE A 313 -29.10 -3.26 -7.24
N GLY A 314 -28.30 -2.52 -7.98
CA GLY A 314 -27.46 -1.49 -7.39
C GLY A 314 -26.80 -0.59 -8.42
N GLU A 315 -25.68 0.01 -8.06
CA GLU A 315 -24.92 0.93 -8.92
C GLU A 315 -23.44 0.57 -8.92
N ASN A 316 -22.76 0.89 -10.02
CA ASN A 316 -21.31 0.78 -10.17
C ASN A 316 -20.75 -0.65 -10.03
N PHE A 317 -21.51 -1.67 -10.38
CA PHE A 317 -21.10 -3.08 -10.29
C PHE A 317 -19.92 -3.43 -11.19
N ASN A 318 -19.64 -2.63 -12.23
CA ASN A 318 -18.43 -2.74 -13.05
C ASN A 318 -17.13 -2.46 -12.28
N ARG A 319 -17.21 -2.07 -10.99
CA ARG A 319 -16.08 -1.78 -10.09
C ARG A 319 -15.82 -2.91 -9.09
N ILE A 320 -16.61 -3.97 -9.13
CA ILE A 320 -16.45 -5.13 -8.25
C ILE A 320 -15.17 -5.87 -8.65
N SER A 321 -14.30 -6.13 -7.68
CA SER A 321 -13.11 -6.95 -7.83
C SER A 321 -13.31 -8.36 -7.29
N SER A 322 -14.16 -8.54 -6.29
CA SER A 322 -14.50 -9.87 -5.77
C SER A 322 -15.79 -9.86 -4.97
N ILE A 323 -16.44 -11.02 -4.93
CA ILE A 323 -17.64 -11.28 -4.13
C ILE A 323 -17.33 -12.51 -3.28
N SER A 324 -17.49 -12.38 -1.96
CA SER A 324 -17.30 -13.49 -1.03
C SER A 324 -18.63 -13.84 -0.35
N LEU A 325 -18.97 -15.11 -0.38
CA LEU A 325 -20.15 -15.65 0.30
C LEU A 325 -19.77 -16.32 1.63
N PRO A 326 -20.58 -16.17 2.68
CA PRO A 326 -20.31 -16.76 3.97
C PRO A 326 -20.30 -18.30 3.89
N GLY A 327 -19.29 -18.94 4.48
CA GLY A 327 -19.10 -20.40 4.46
C GLY A 327 -18.51 -20.97 3.16
N TYR A 328 -18.72 -20.30 2.02
CA TYR A 328 -18.27 -20.77 0.71
C TYR A 328 -16.91 -20.18 0.32
N GLY A 329 -16.75 -18.85 0.48
CA GLY A 329 -15.57 -18.13 0.07
C GLY A 329 -15.81 -17.21 -1.13
N ILE A 330 -14.77 -16.93 -1.92
CA ILE A 330 -14.84 -16.03 -3.07
C ILE A 330 -15.48 -16.76 -4.26
N LEU A 331 -16.49 -16.15 -4.87
CA LEU A 331 -17.07 -16.60 -6.14
C LEU A 331 -16.05 -16.45 -7.28
N ALA A 332 -15.95 -17.46 -8.13
CA ALA A 332 -15.22 -17.36 -9.39
C ALA A 332 -15.98 -16.47 -10.39
N ASP A 333 -15.29 -15.91 -11.38
CA ASP A 333 -15.91 -14.98 -12.36
C ASP A 333 -17.06 -15.60 -13.16
N GLU A 334 -17.05 -16.93 -13.34
CA GLU A 334 -18.11 -17.69 -14.01
C GLU A 334 -19.32 -18.01 -13.10
N GLU A 335 -19.22 -17.82 -11.79
CA GLU A 335 -20.29 -18.14 -10.82
C GLU A 335 -21.25 -16.98 -10.60
N TYR A 336 -20.95 -15.80 -11.16
CA TYR A 336 -21.86 -14.66 -11.11
C TYR A 336 -21.90 -13.93 -12.46
N THR A 337 -22.94 -13.14 -12.66
CA THR A 337 -23.07 -12.29 -13.84
C THR A 337 -23.39 -10.86 -13.46
N ILE A 338 -22.77 -9.91 -14.17
CA ILE A 338 -23.07 -8.48 -14.04
C ILE A 338 -23.63 -7.98 -15.37
N SER A 339 -24.82 -7.42 -15.34
CA SER A 339 -25.47 -6.78 -16.49
C SER A 339 -26.02 -5.41 -16.10
N GLY A 340 -25.27 -4.35 -16.44
CA GLY A 340 -25.60 -2.99 -16.03
C GLY A 340 -25.66 -2.87 -14.50
N ASN A 341 -26.84 -2.55 -13.98
CA ASN A 341 -27.10 -2.35 -12.55
C ASN A 341 -27.57 -3.63 -11.83
N THR A 342 -27.40 -4.79 -12.44
CA THR A 342 -27.86 -6.06 -11.91
C THR A 342 -26.69 -7.03 -11.74
N LEU A 343 -26.55 -7.58 -10.54
CA LEU A 343 -25.63 -8.68 -10.21
C LEU A 343 -26.48 -9.91 -9.89
N THR A 344 -26.16 -11.05 -10.50
CA THR A 344 -26.90 -12.32 -10.30
C THR A 344 -25.91 -13.45 -10.04
N PHE A 345 -26.21 -14.30 -9.05
CA PHE A 345 -25.47 -15.54 -8.79
C PHE A 345 -26.41 -16.63 -8.30
N THR A 346 -26.01 -17.89 -8.48
CA THR A 346 -26.72 -19.05 -7.91
C THR A 346 -26.05 -19.42 -6.58
N VAL A 347 -26.87 -19.66 -5.56
CA VAL A 347 -26.40 -20.03 -4.21
C VAL A 347 -25.68 -21.38 -4.25
N PRO A 348 -24.36 -21.41 -3.96
CA PRO A 348 -23.57 -22.63 -4.02
C PRO A 348 -23.78 -23.53 -2.80
N GLU A 349 -23.43 -24.82 -2.96
CA GLU A 349 -23.36 -25.74 -1.83
C GLU A 349 -22.23 -25.29 -0.86
N GLY A 350 -22.49 -25.38 0.45
CA GLY A 350 -21.54 -24.96 1.49
C GLY A 350 -21.73 -23.52 1.98
N MET A 351 -22.59 -22.71 1.35
CA MET A 351 -22.93 -21.40 1.88
C MET A 351 -23.64 -21.53 3.24
N THR A 352 -23.32 -20.64 4.17
CA THR A 352 -23.90 -20.57 5.53
C THR A 352 -24.55 -19.22 5.79
N ASP A 353 -25.21 -19.07 6.94
CA ASP A 353 -25.63 -17.76 7.43
C ASP A 353 -24.42 -16.84 7.59
N GLY A 354 -24.56 -15.57 7.26
CA GLY A 354 -23.52 -14.58 7.45
C GLY A 354 -23.60 -13.41 6.48
N LYS A 355 -22.49 -12.72 6.33
CA LYS A 355 -22.38 -11.57 5.45
C LYS A 355 -21.72 -11.95 4.11
N MET A 356 -22.41 -11.65 3.03
CA MET A 356 -21.77 -11.52 1.73
C MET A 356 -20.93 -10.23 1.74
N VAL A 357 -19.71 -10.31 1.26
CA VAL A 357 -18.79 -9.16 1.15
C VAL A 357 -18.48 -8.91 -0.31
N ILE A 358 -18.78 -7.71 -0.78
CA ILE A 358 -18.39 -7.24 -2.12
C ILE A 358 -17.23 -6.28 -1.96
N VAL A 359 -16.09 -6.60 -2.56
CA VAL A 359 -14.89 -5.76 -2.56
C VAL A 359 -14.77 -5.06 -3.90
N GLN A 360 -14.48 -3.78 -3.88
CA GLN A 360 -14.26 -2.94 -5.06
C GLN A 360 -12.77 -2.89 -5.43
N ASN A 361 -12.46 -2.45 -6.64
CA ASN A 361 -11.08 -2.29 -7.13
C ASN A 361 -10.21 -1.39 -6.23
N ASN A 362 -10.82 -0.44 -5.53
CA ASN A 362 -10.14 0.44 -4.56
C ASN A 362 -10.12 -0.12 -3.13
N PHE A 363 -10.38 -1.42 -2.95
CA PHE A 363 -10.39 -2.15 -1.67
C PHE A 363 -11.44 -1.66 -0.66
N ILE A 364 -12.42 -0.89 -1.08
CA ILE A 364 -13.59 -0.58 -0.27
C ILE A 364 -14.52 -1.77 -0.34
N SER A 365 -15.04 -2.22 0.80
CA SER A 365 -15.99 -3.32 0.87
C SER A 365 -17.36 -2.85 1.33
N ILE A 366 -18.39 -3.51 0.81
CA ILE A 366 -19.78 -3.42 1.30
C ILE A 366 -20.25 -4.80 1.72
N GLU A 367 -21.11 -4.85 2.70
CA GLU A 367 -21.59 -6.08 3.31
C GLU A 367 -23.11 -6.19 3.18
N GLN A 368 -23.59 -7.39 2.89
CA GLN A 368 -25.02 -7.75 2.85
C GLN A 368 -25.26 -9.01 3.64
N SER A 369 -26.10 -8.95 4.66
CA SER A 369 -26.48 -10.14 5.44
C SER A 369 -27.36 -11.09 4.62
N LEU A 370 -27.00 -12.37 4.64
CA LEU A 370 -27.71 -13.46 4.00
C LEU A 370 -28.02 -14.55 5.03
N MET A 371 -29.22 -15.10 4.98
CA MET A 371 -29.68 -16.15 5.89
C MET A 371 -30.17 -17.34 5.09
N MET A 372 -29.55 -18.49 5.35
CA MET A 372 -29.98 -19.74 4.73
C MET A 372 -31.32 -20.25 5.33
N TYR A 373 -32.08 -20.89 4.50
CA TYR A 373 -33.23 -21.68 4.98
C TYR A 373 -32.72 -22.85 5.81
N SER A 374 -33.19 -22.98 7.04
CA SER A 374 -32.81 -24.06 7.93
C SER A 374 -34.05 -24.92 8.19
N ASP A 375 -34.03 -26.15 7.68
CA ASP A 375 -35.02 -27.19 8.06
C ASP A 375 -34.72 -27.77 9.45
N ALA A 376 -33.63 -27.38 10.11
CA ALA A 376 -33.29 -27.88 11.43
C ALA A 376 -34.37 -27.41 12.44
N PRO A 377 -35.06 -28.32 13.09
CA PRO A 377 -36.04 -27.95 14.11
C PRO A 377 -35.31 -27.16 15.21
N GLU A 378 -35.92 -26.05 15.59
CA GLU A 378 -35.43 -25.20 16.66
C GLU A 378 -36.22 -25.47 17.94
N THR A 379 -35.50 -25.60 19.05
CA THR A 379 -36.09 -25.59 20.38
C THR A 379 -36.17 -24.17 20.88
N THR A 380 -37.36 -23.68 21.16
CA THR A 380 -37.53 -22.38 21.81
C THR A 380 -37.11 -22.48 23.28
N ILE A 381 -36.10 -21.75 23.66
CA ILE A 381 -35.62 -21.69 25.05
C ILE A 381 -36.20 -20.51 25.82
N TRP A 382 -36.73 -19.51 25.11
CA TRP A 382 -37.43 -18.38 25.69
C TRP A 382 -38.38 -17.73 24.67
N ALA A 383 -39.57 -17.28 25.07
CA ALA A 383 -40.59 -16.67 24.21
C ALA A 383 -41.56 -15.73 24.93
N ASN A 384 -41.16 -15.10 26.03
CA ASN A 384 -42.07 -14.27 26.84
C ASN A 384 -42.35 -12.87 26.26
N GLY A 385 -41.58 -12.45 25.25
CA GLY A 385 -41.60 -11.09 24.71
C GLY A 385 -40.93 -10.08 25.64
N PHE A 386 -40.01 -9.30 25.15
CA PHE A 386 -39.27 -8.34 25.93
C PHE A 386 -38.96 -7.10 25.09
N GLU A 387 -39.40 -5.92 25.58
CA GLU A 387 -39.05 -4.64 24.97
C GLU A 387 -37.85 -4.05 25.70
N CYS A 388 -36.79 -3.72 24.96
CA CYS A 388 -35.59 -3.11 25.50
C CYS A 388 -35.38 -1.72 24.90
N ILE A 389 -35.55 -0.71 25.74
CA ILE A 389 -35.25 0.68 25.46
C ILE A 389 -34.39 1.20 26.61
N GLY A 390 -33.33 1.95 26.27
CA GLY A 390 -32.47 2.57 27.27
C GLY A 390 -31.69 1.57 28.13
N TRP A 391 -31.25 0.45 27.52
CA TRP A 391 -30.38 -0.55 28.17
C TRP A 391 -31.01 -1.27 29.37
N SER A 392 -32.30 -1.47 29.36
CA SER A 392 -32.94 -2.37 30.31
C SER A 392 -32.55 -3.82 30.01
N GLY A 393 -32.45 -4.67 31.04
CA GLY A 393 -32.02 -6.06 30.90
C GLY A 393 -33.18 -7.03 31.05
N ASN A 394 -33.19 -8.11 30.22
CA ASN A 394 -34.01 -9.30 30.45
C ASN A 394 -33.19 -10.33 31.23
N GLN A 395 -33.70 -10.76 32.38
CA GLN A 395 -33.05 -11.66 33.33
C GLN A 395 -33.60 -13.09 33.29
N ASP A 396 -34.56 -13.40 32.38
CA ASP A 396 -35.24 -14.69 32.35
C ASP A 396 -34.35 -15.89 32.01
N LEU A 397 -33.18 -15.64 31.41
CA LEU A 397 -32.17 -16.66 31.10
C LEU A 397 -30.95 -16.62 32.07
N ALA A 398 -31.00 -15.76 33.10
CA ALA A 398 -30.02 -15.69 34.16
C ALA A 398 -30.54 -16.30 35.46
N TRP A 399 -29.66 -16.51 36.44
CA TRP A 399 -29.98 -17.02 37.78
C TRP A 399 -30.89 -18.27 37.79
N GLY A 400 -30.58 -19.27 36.93
CA GLY A 400 -31.30 -20.52 36.83
C GLY A 400 -32.50 -20.52 35.86
N GLY A 401 -32.68 -19.43 35.09
CA GLY A 401 -33.74 -19.37 34.07
C GLY A 401 -33.52 -20.31 32.89
N TYR A 402 -32.24 -20.68 32.64
CA TYR A 402 -31.90 -21.71 31.65
C TYR A 402 -30.65 -22.49 32.10
N ASP A 403 -30.61 -23.80 31.83
CA ASP A 403 -29.49 -24.69 32.18
C ASP A 403 -28.42 -24.67 31.05
N TRP A 404 -27.45 -23.82 31.19
CA TRP A 404 -26.36 -23.66 30.22
C TRP A 404 -25.39 -24.84 30.16
N SER A 405 -25.41 -25.73 31.16
CA SER A 405 -24.59 -26.95 31.16
C SER A 405 -25.01 -27.97 30.11
N THR A 406 -26.23 -27.84 29.57
CA THR A 406 -26.76 -28.68 28.49
C THR A 406 -26.35 -28.22 27.09
N VAL A 407 -25.72 -27.05 26.97
CA VAL A 407 -25.34 -26.45 25.69
C VAL A 407 -23.93 -26.89 25.30
N GLN A 408 -23.73 -27.21 24.04
CA GLN A 408 -22.44 -27.62 23.49
C GLN A 408 -21.76 -26.47 22.74
N ALA A 409 -20.43 -26.47 22.71
CA ALA A 409 -19.66 -25.53 21.90
C ALA A 409 -20.06 -25.68 20.41
N GLY A 410 -20.22 -24.54 19.72
CA GLY A 410 -20.71 -24.47 18.36
C GLY A 410 -22.23 -24.28 18.27
N THR A 411 -22.99 -24.39 19.39
CA THR A 411 -24.44 -24.09 19.39
C THR A 411 -24.71 -22.67 18.98
N GLN A 412 -25.66 -22.46 18.09
CA GLN A 412 -26.11 -21.16 17.63
C GLN A 412 -27.38 -20.74 18.41
N LEU A 413 -27.29 -19.63 19.14
CA LEU A 413 -28.47 -18.95 19.67
C LEU A 413 -29.03 -18.02 18.60
N LYS A 414 -30.35 -18.13 18.36
CA LYS A 414 -31.07 -17.24 17.46
C LYS A 414 -32.03 -16.35 18.24
N PHE A 415 -31.83 -15.04 18.16
CA PHE A 415 -32.62 -13.99 18.82
C PHE A 415 -33.55 -13.38 17.77
N TYR A 416 -34.82 -13.65 17.81
CA TYR A 416 -35.84 -13.11 16.90
C TYR A 416 -36.32 -11.76 17.44
N TYR A 417 -36.07 -10.68 16.70
CA TYR A 417 -36.34 -9.31 17.16
C TYR A 417 -37.12 -8.47 16.15
N ASN A 418 -37.76 -7.40 16.65
CA ASN A 418 -38.14 -6.22 15.87
C ASN A 418 -37.52 -5.00 16.51
N LYS A 419 -37.18 -3.96 15.73
CA LYS A 419 -36.91 -2.65 16.31
C LYS A 419 -38.20 -2.03 16.82
N VAL A 420 -38.17 -1.42 18.00
CA VAL A 420 -39.31 -0.67 18.55
C VAL A 420 -39.60 0.56 17.71
N ASN A 421 -38.54 1.30 17.37
CA ASN A 421 -38.60 2.44 16.47
C ASN A 421 -37.90 2.09 15.15
N ALA A 422 -38.72 1.71 14.15
CA ALA A 422 -38.25 1.34 12.83
C ALA A 422 -37.39 2.47 12.20
N GLY A 423 -36.37 2.09 11.44
CA GLY A 423 -35.43 3.00 10.79
C GLY A 423 -34.44 3.70 11.72
N SER A 424 -34.54 3.53 13.04
CA SER A 424 -33.59 4.07 14.01
C SER A 424 -32.50 3.05 14.34
N TRP A 425 -31.38 3.53 14.86
CA TRP A 425 -30.34 2.65 15.40
C TRP A 425 -30.90 1.79 16.53
N GLY A 426 -30.43 0.56 16.64
CA GLY A 426 -30.76 -0.37 17.71
C GLY A 426 -29.65 -1.39 17.90
N CYS A 427 -29.53 -1.96 19.10
CA CYS A 427 -28.52 -2.97 19.38
C CYS A 427 -28.99 -4.00 20.41
N ILE A 428 -28.41 -5.20 20.32
CA ILE A 428 -28.51 -6.25 21.34
C ILE A 428 -27.12 -6.46 21.94
N SER A 429 -27.02 -6.44 23.27
CA SER A 429 -25.82 -6.76 24.03
C SER A 429 -26.09 -7.98 24.91
N LEU A 430 -25.16 -8.91 24.89
CA LEU A 430 -25.21 -10.14 25.67
C LEU A 430 -24.24 -10.01 26.85
N ARG A 431 -24.73 -10.29 28.05
CA ARG A 431 -24.00 -10.16 29.31
C ARG A 431 -24.18 -11.40 30.17
N HIS A 432 -23.22 -11.75 31.01
CA HIS A 432 -23.44 -12.76 32.02
C HIS A 432 -24.25 -12.21 33.20
N GLY A 433 -24.89 -13.08 34.00
CA GLY A 433 -25.82 -12.71 35.08
C GLY A 433 -25.15 -11.87 36.17
N ASP A 434 -23.98 -12.29 36.63
CA ASP A 434 -23.26 -11.58 37.71
C ASP A 434 -22.72 -10.24 37.21
N SER A 435 -23.12 -9.18 37.92
CA SER A 435 -22.72 -7.79 37.64
C SER A 435 -22.96 -7.31 36.18
N TRP A 436 -23.66 -8.04 35.36
CA TRP A 436 -23.88 -7.76 33.91
C TRP A 436 -22.57 -7.55 33.17
N GLY A 437 -21.56 -8.35 33.50
CA GLY A 437 -20.26 -8.27 32.87
C GLY A 437 -20.29 -8.68 31.41
N ALA A 438 -19.23 -8.28 30.69
CA ALA A 438 -19.08 -8.67 29.28
C ALA A 438 -18.76 -10.15 29.17
N LEU A 439 -19.35 -10.82 28.17
CA LEU A 439 -18.97 -12.18 27.80
C LEU A 439 -17.58 -12.20 27.14
N PRO A 440 -16.83 -13.30 27.23
CA PRO A 440 -15.53 -13.42 26.59
C PRO A 440 -15.61 -13.45 25.06
N ASP A 441 -14.45 -13.25 24.40
CA ASP A 441 -14.33 -13.40 22.96
C ASP A 441 -14.87 -14.76 22.47
N PRO A 442 -15.54 -14.83 21.30
CA PRO A 442 -15.69 -13.76 20.30
C PRO A 442 -16.97 -12.92 20.43
N ILE A 443 -17.61 -12.87 21.61
CA ILE A 443 -18.85 -12.08 21.77
C ILE A 443 -18.49 -10.60 21.89
N PRO A 444 -18.94 -9.74 20.95
CA PRO A 444 -18.68 -8.30 21.02
C PRO A 444 -19.47 -7.65 22.16
N GLY A 445 -19.08 -6.44 22.54
CA GLY A 445 -19.78 -5.67 23.56
C GLY A 445 -21.26 -5.42 23.23
N GLN A 446 -21.60 -5.36 21.92
CA GLN A 446 -22.95 -5.27 21.39
C GLN A 446 -22.98 -5.74 19.93
N TYR A 447 -24.19 -6.09 19.46
CA TYR A 447 -24.51 -6.35 18.06
C TYR A 447 -25.45 -5.27 17.57
N ASP A 448 -25.02 -4.46 16.62
CA ASP A 448 -25.87 -3.46 15.98
C ASP A 448 -26.88 -4.16 15.07
N LEU A 449 -28.15 -3.72 15.13
CA LEU A 449 -29.24 -4.30 14.37
C LEU A 449 -29.38 -3.56 13.03
N SER A 450 -29.14 -4.24 11.93
CA SER A 450 -29.25 -3.68 10.58
C SER A 450 -30.71 -3.49 10.16
N ASP A 451 -31.53 -4.50 10.43
CA ASP A 451 -32.93 -4.57 9.95
C ASP A 451 -33.93 -4.18 11.03
N ASP A 452 -35.11 -3.68 10.62
CA ASP A 452 -36.19 -3.38 11.55
C ASP A 452 -36.88 -4.65 12.10
N GLU A 453 -36.80 -5.76 11.39
CA GLU A 453 -37.16 -7.09 11.82
C GLU A 453 -36.10 -8.10 11.39
N GLY A 454 -35.61 -8.94 12.31
CA GLY A 454 -34.52 -9.84 12.00
C GLY A 454 -34.31 -10.97 12.99
N VAL A 455 -33.27 -11.74 12.72
CA VAL A 455 -32.74 -12.77 13.60
C VAL A 455 -31.24 -12.53 13.80
N LEU A 456 -30.84 -12.26 15.03
CA LEU A 456 -29.42 -12.24 15.41
C LEU A 456 -29.01 -13.66 15.75
N THR A 457 -28.03 -14.21 15.03
CA THR A 457 -27.45 -15.53 15.29
C THR A 457 -26.09 -15.37 15.98
N VAL A 458 -25.92 -16.03 17.12
CA VAL A 458 -24.69 -15.98 17.92
C VAL A 458 -24.20 -17.39 18.19
N THR A 459 -22.98 -17.71 17.74
CA THR A 459 -22.35 -19.01 18.01
C THR A 459 -21.64 -18.98 19.34
N LEU A 460 -21.96 -19.93 20.21
CA LEU A 460 -21.35 -20.05 21.54
C LEU A 460 -20.08 -20.90 21.46
N THR A 461 -18.95 -20.34 21.90
CA THR A 461 -17.72 -21.11 22.14
C THR A 461 -17.77 -21.77 23.52
N GLN A 462 -16.90 -22.76 23.76
CA GLN A 462 -16.80 -23.38 25.08
C GLN A 462 -16.51 -22.35 26.18
N GLY A 463 -15.60 -21.39 25.89
CA GLY A 463 -15.28 -20.32 26.86
C GLY A 463 -16.48 -19.43 27.23
N VAL A 464 -17.37 -19.15 26.27
CA VAL A 464 -18.62 -18.40 26.53
C VAL A 464 -19.60 -19.24 27.36
N ILE A 465 -19.73 -20.53 27.07
CA ILE A 465 -20.60 -21.44 27.83
C ILE A 465 -20.11 -21.56 29.28
N ASP A 466 -18.81 -21.78 29.47
CA ASP A 466 -18.18 -21.87 30.81
C ASP A 466 -18.40 -20.58 31.61
N ASP A 467 -18.31 -19.43 30.95
CA ASP A 467 -18.57 -18.13 31.58
C ASP A 467 -20.04 -17.96 31.99
N LEU A 468 -21.00 -18.35 31.11
CA LEU A 468 -22.42 -18.32 31.43
C LEU A 468 -22.76 -19.25 32.61
N ILE A 469 -22.15 -20.42 32.71
CA ILE A 469 -22.31 -21.35 33.83
C ILE A 469 -21.75 -20.75 35.12
N ALA A 470 -20.51 -20.18 35.04
CA ALA A 470 -19.82 -19.65 36.20
C ALA A 470 -20.45 -18.37 36.76
N ASN A 471 -21.07 -17.56 35.90
CA ASN A 471 -21.56 -16.21 36.20
C ASN A 471 -23.10 -16.10 36.08
N ASN A 472 -23.82 -17.16 36.45
CA ASN A 472 -25.29 -17.16 36.60
C ASN A 472 -26.09 -16.86 35.33
N GLY A 473 -25.64 -17.34 34.16
CA GLY A 473 -26.42 -17.37 32.94
C GLY A 473 -26.39 -16.09 32.11
N LEU A 474 -27.35 -15.91 31.23
CA LEU A 474 -27.39 -14.88 30.19
C LEU A 474 -28.38 -13.76 30.50
N VAL A 475 -27.93 -12.54 30.49
CA VAL A 475 -28.73 -11.30 30.45
C VAL A 475 -28.69 -10.72 29.06
N ILE A 476 -29.84 -10.41 28.49
CA ILE A 476 -30.00 -9.71 27.22
C ILE A 476 -30.36 -8.25 27.53
N THR A 477 -29.58 -7.32 27.00
CA THR A 477 -29.80 -5.88 27.15
C THR A 477 -29.47 -5.16 25.84
N GLY A 478 -29.60 -3.85 25.80
CA GLY A 478 -29.32 -3.04 24.63
C GLY A 478 -30.28 -1.88 24.48
N ASP A 479 -30.56 -1.49 23.25
CA ASP A 479 -31.47 -0.39 22.98
C ASP A 479 -32.30 -0.62 21.70
N ASN A 480 -33.52 -0.10 21.70
CA ASN A 480 -34.43 -0.04 20.58
C ASN A 480 -34.75 -1.39 19.93
N PHE A 481 -35.03 -2.44 20.72
CA PHE A 481 -35.51 -3.70 20.19
C PHE A 481 -36.63 -4.31 21.03
N TYR A 482 -37.51 -5.09 20.37
CA TYR A 482 -38.43 -6.01 20.96
C TYR A 482 -38.02 -7.45 20.66
N LEU A 483 -37.60 -8.21 21.66
CA LEU A 483 -37.21 -9.61 21.53
C LEU A 483 -38.44 -10.49 21.56
N LYS A 484 -38.68 -11.26 20.50
CA LYS A 484 -39.86 -12.14 20.38
C LYS A 484 -39.63 -13.51 21.03
N LYS A 485 -38.54 -14.15 20.67
CA LYS A 485 -38.14 -15.47 21.18
C LYS A 485 -36.65 -15.68 21.00
N ILE A 486 -36.14 -16.66 21.73
CA ILE A 486 -34.77 -17.19 21.57
C ILE A 486 -34.91 -18.69 21.31
N THR A 487 -34.17 -19.17 20.29
CA THR A 487 -34.16 -20.58 19.92
C THR A 487 -32.72 -21.09 19.86
N ILE A 488 -32.57 -22.40 20.00
CA ILE A 488 -31.36 -23.15 19.69
C ILE A 488 -31.70 -24.23 18.66
N PRO A 489 -30.79 -24.59 17.73
CA PRO A 489 -30.95 -25.77 16.91
C PRO A 489 -31.06 -27.01 17.82
N VAL A 490 -31.92 -27.94 17.47
CA VAL A 490 -31.86 -29.25 18.13
C VAL A 490 -30.54 -29.91 17.74
N ALA A 491 -29.70 -30.23 18.70
CA ALA A 491 -28.42 -30.90 18.43
C ALA A 491 -28.68 -32.25 17.75
N GLU A 492 -28.25 -32.36 16.49
CA GLU A 492 -28.30 -33.64 15.77
C GLU A 492 -26.94 -34.34 15.87
N THR A 493 -26.92 -35.56 16.40
CA THR A 493 -25.75 -36.44 16.33
C THR A 493 -25.82 -37.25 15.03
N THR A 494 -24.82 -37.11 14.16
CA THR A 494 -24.74 -37.93 12.95
C THR A 494 -24.37 -39.35 13.32
N LEU A 495 -25.23 -40.27 12.99
CA LEU A 495 -25.03 -41.71 13.18
C LEU A 495 -24.37 -42.35 11.96
N TRP A 496 -24.72 -41.87 10.77
CA TRP A 496 -24.18 -42.31 9.50
C TRP A 496 -24.28 -41.18 8.47
N ALA A 497 -23.27 -41.05 7.63
CA ALA A 497 -23.28 -40.15 6.48
C ALA A 497 -22.53 -40.80 5.31
N GLY A 498 -23.10 -40.67 4.11
CA GLY A 498 -22.57 -41.28 2.90
C GLY A 498 -23.61 -41.23 1.79
N GLU A 499 -23.44 -42.03 0.76
CA GLU A 499 -24.43 -42.21 -0.30
C GLU A 499 -24.84 -43.69 -0.33
N PHE A 500 -26.10 -43.98 0.00
CA PHE A 500 -26.67 -45.30 -0.11
C PHE A 500 -27.84 -45.27 -1.08
N VAL A 501 -27.69 -45.91 -2.22
CA VAL A 501 -28.72 -46.02 -3.26
C VAL A 501 -29.58 -47.25 -2.98
N CYS A 502 -30.84 -47.06 -2.60
CA CYS A 502 -31.80 -48.13 -2.33
C CYS A 502 -32.82 -48.27 -3.45
N SER A 503 -32.69 -49.32 -4.23
CA SER A 503 -33.62 -49.70 -5.30
C SER A 503 -33.90 -51.18 -5.20
N GLY A 504 -35.18 -51.54 -5.32
CA GLY A 504 -35.59 -52.93 -5.24
C GLY A 504 -35.36 -53.60 -3.87
N TRP A 505 -35.56 -52.84 -2.79
CA TRP A 505 -35.45 -53.36 -1.40
C TRP A 505 -34.03 -53.79 -0.97
N ALA A 506 -33.03 -53.15 -1.51
CA ALA A 506 -31.64 -53.33 -1.01
C ALA A 506 -31.52 -52.80 0.42
N GLY A 507 -30.69 -53.41 1.28
CA GLY A 507 -30.53 -53.01 2.68
C GLY A 507 -29.22 -52.26 2.92
N ASN A 508 -29.30 -51.18 3.72
CA ASN A 508 -28.13 -50.53 4.29
C ASN A 508 -27.76 -51.24 5.62
N GLN A 509 -26.51 -51.71 5.70
CA GLN A 509 -25.99 -52.46 6.86
C GLN A 509 -25.06 -51.65 7.76
N ASP A 510 -24.81 -50.41 7.46
CA ASP A 510 -23.83 -49.60 8.21
C ASP A 510 -24.25 -49.28 9.64
N LEU A 511 -25.57 -49.36 9.95
CA LEU A 511 -26.11 -49.18 11.29
C LEU A 511 -26.54 -50.51 11.95
N ALA A 512 -26.26 -51.65 11.31
CA ALA A 512 -26.49 -52.97 11.83
C ALA A 512 -25.16 -53.67 12.23
N TRP A 513 -25.27 -54.78 12.96
CA TRP A 513 -24.16 -55.65 13.34
C TRP A 513 -22.90 -54.92 13.85
N GLY A 514 -23.11 -53.91 14.74
CA GLY A 514 -22.03 -53.15 15.38
C GLY A 514 -21.66 -51.87 14.65
N GLY A 515 -22.39 -51.46 13.60
CA GLY A 515 -22.19 -50.16 12.93
C GLY A 515 -22.54 -48.98 13.81
N TYR A 516 -23.43 -49.16 14.80
CA TYR A 516 -23.75 -48.15 15.82
C TYR A 516 -24.09 -48.83 17.15
N ASP A 517 -23.69 -48.23 18.28
CA ASP A 517 -24.03 -48.70 19.63
C ASP A 517 -25.43 -48.21 20.05
N TRP A 518 -26.44 -48.99 19.75
CA TRP A 518 -27.82 -48.68 20.06
C TRP A 518 -28.13 -48.59 21.55
N SER A 519 -27.30 -49.20 22.40
CA SER A 519 -27.45 -49.08 23.86
C SER A 519 -27.13 -47.68 24.39
N SER A 520 -26.43 -46.88 23.61
CA SER A 520 -26.10 -45.49 23.91
C SER A 520 -27.23 -44.50 23.58
N MET A 521 -28.26 -44.95 22.85
CA MET A 521 -29.36 -44.09 22.42
C MET A 521 -30.35 -43.84 23.54
N ALA A 522 -30.72 -42.56 23.76
CA ALA A 522 -31.72 -42.20 24.75
C ALA A 522 -33.14 -42.56 24.26
N SER A 523 -33.98 -43.07 25.19
CA SER A 523 -35.38 -43.35 24.90
C SER A 523 -36.11 -42.07 24.46
N GLY A 524 -36.87 -42.18 23.35
CA GLY A 524 -37.59 -41.05 22.78
C GLY A 524 -36.81 -40.17 21.80
N SER A 525 -35.55 -40.54 21.51
CA SER A 525 -34.78 -39.90 20.43
C SER A 525 -35.54 -39.98 19.10
N THR A 526 -35.39 -38.96 18.28
CA THR A 526 -35.92 -38.93 16.92
C THR A 526 -34.77 -39.15 15.93
N LEU A 527 -34.90 -40.21 15.13
CA LEU A 527 -33.97 -40.43 14.02
C LEU A 527 -34.46 -39.67 12.78
N CYS A 528 -33.53 -39.01 12.14
CA CYS A 528 -33.73 -38.23 10.94
C CYS A 528 -32.98 -38.88 9.77
N PHE A 529 -33.73 -39.31 8.74
CA PHE A 529 -33.21 -39.96 7.54
C PHE A 529 -33.28 -38.98 6.38
N LYS A 530 -32.14 -38.38 5.99
CA LYS A 530 -32.10 -37.46 4.85
C LYS A 530 -32.02 -38.24 3.55
N TYR A 531 -33.00 -38.00 2.67
CA TYR A 531 -33.15 -38.77 1.44
C TYR A 531 -33.38 -37.88 0.21
N LYS A 532 -33.16 -38.48 -0.98
CA LYS A 532 -33.60 -38.00 -2.28
C LYS A 532 -34.14 -39.17 -3.08
N LYS A 533 -35.24 -39.00 -3.85
CA LYS A 533 -35.74 -40.06 -4.75
C LYS A 533 -34.79 -40.27 -5.92
N ILE A 534 -34.54 -41.51 -6.31
CA ILE A 534 -33.80 -41.88 -7.52
C ILE A 534 -34.53 -41.40 -8.75
N THR A 535 -35.86 -41.66 -8.79
CA THR A 535 -36.74 -41.19 -9.86
C THR A 535 -37.75 -40.23 -9.27
N ALA A 536 -37.56 -38.94 -9.54
CA ALA A 536 -38.44 -37.86 -9.09
C ALA A 536 -39.89 -38.10 -9.56
N GLY A 537 -40.86 -37.72 -8.70
CA GLY A 537 -42.30 -37.88 -8.97
C GLY A 537 -42.83 -39.31 -8.89
N SER A 538 -41.98 -40.32 -8.72
CA SER A 538 -42.40 -41.72 -8.56
C SER A 538 -42.61 -42.08 -7.09
N TRP A 539 -43.36 -43.14 -6.86
CA TRP A 539 -43.51 -43.69 -5.50
C TRP A 539 -42.13 -44.12 -4.97
N ALA A 540 -41.92 -43.91 -3.69
CA ALA A 540 -40.73 -44.30 -2.98
C ALA A 540 -41.06 -44.57 -1.49
N CYS A 541 -40.29 -45.45 -0.86
CA CYS A 541 -40.49 -45.72 0.57
C CYS A 541 -39.19 -46.06 1.28
N ILE A 542 -39.15 -45.74 2.58
CA ILE A 542 -38.16 -46.22 3.54
C ILE A 542 -38.82 -47.19 4.50
N SER A 543 -38.22 -48.36 4.71
CA SER A 543 -38.60 -49.34 5.70
C SER A 543 -37.47 -49.57 6.68
N LEU A 544 -37.79 -49.57 7.96
CA LEU A 544 -36.85 -49.77 9.06
C LEU A 544 -37.01 -51.22 9.59
N ARG A 545 -35.88 -51.92 9.66
CA ARG A 545 -35.84 -53.34 10.04
C ARG A 545 -34.75 -53.56 11.08
N HIS A 546 -34.89 -54.59 11.95
CA HIS A 546 -33.78 -55.02 12.78
C HIS A 546 -32.77 -55.87 11.97
N GLY A 547 -31.50 -55.92 12.41
CA GLY A 547 -30.42 -56.56 11.68
C GLY A 547 -30.63 -58.04 11.49
N ASP A 548 -31.03 -58.76 12.52
CA ASP A 548 -31.23 -60.20 12.48
C ASP A 548 -32.51 -60.52 11.68
N SER A 549 -32.34 -61.33 10.63
CA SER A 549 -33.45 -61.75 9.73
C SER A 549 -34.22 -60.66 9.00
N TRP A 550 -33.84 -59.37 9.09
CA TRP A 550 -34.55 -58.22 8.52
C TRP A 550 -36.02 -58.17 8.91
N GLY A 551 -36.32 -58.56 10.16
CA GLY A 551 -37.65 -58.50 10.70
C GLY A 551 -38.17 -57.10 10.90
N ASN A 552 -39.50 -56.99 10.98
CA ASN A 552 -40.13 -55.70 11.29
C ASN A 552 -39.76 -55.25 12.70
N LEU A 553 -39.55 -53.97 12.87
CA LEU A 553 -39.49 -53.38 14.20
C LEU A 553 -40.90 -53.46 14.86
N PRO A 554 -40.95 -53.53 16.20
CA PRO A 554 -42.23 -53.55 16.89
C PRO A 554 -43.03 -52.23 16.76
N ASP A 555 -44.29 -52.24 17.19
CA ASP A 555 -45.06 -51.01 17.27
C ASP A 555 -44.38 -49.98 18.16
N PRO A 556 -44.37 -48.69 17.81
CA PRO A 556 -45.18 -48.01 16.80
C PRO A 556 -44.54 -47.84 15.42
N ILE A 557 -43.45 -48.53 15.09
CA ILE A 557 -42.78 -48.37 13.79
C ILE A 557 -43.59 -49.13 12.72
N PRO A 558 -44.12 -48.46 11.66
CA PRO A 558 -44.81 -49.10 10.59
C PRO A 558 -43.88 -49.96 9.72
N GLY A 559 -44.46 -50.89 8.95
CA GLY A 559 -43.70 -51.72 8.03
C GLY A 559 -42.89 -50.91 6.98
N GLN A 560 -43.35 -49.74 6.62
CA GLN A 560 -42.69 -48.78 5.74
C GLN A 560 -43.22 -47.35 5.94
N TYR A 561 -42.47 -46.37 5.50
CA TYR A 561 -42.83 -44.95 5.39
C TYR A 561 -42.80 -44.55 3.92
N ASP A 562 -43.93 -44.14 3.37
CA ASP A 562 -44.01 -43.59 2.03
C ASP A 562 -43.37 -42.18 2.01
N LEU A 563 -42.62 -41.86 0.97
CA LEU A 563 -41.95 -40.60 0.84
C LEU A 563 -42.77 -39.65 -0.04
N ASP A 564 -43.29 -38.57 0.53
CA ASP A 564 -44.19 -37.64 -0.17
C ASP A 564 -43.45 -36.69 -1.09
N SER A 565 -42.22 -36.29 -0.72
CA SER A 565 -41.38 -35.33 -1.47
C SER A 565 -40.26 -36.04 -2.24
N ASP A 566 -39.78 -35.43 -3.33
CA ASP A 566 -38.64 -35.95 -4.10
C ASP A 566 -37.33 -35.93 -3.33
N GLU A 567 -37.20 -35.01 -2.39
CA GLU A 567 -36.14 -34.95 -1.38
C GLU A 567 -36.70 -34.45 -0.04
N GLY A 568 -36.07 -34.86 1.07
CA GLY A 568 -36.53 -34.47 2.39
C GLY A 568 -35.83 -35.21 3.52
N VAL A 569 -36.43 -35.09 4.71
CA VAL A 569 -36.02 -35.79 5.92
C VAL A 569 -37.21 -36.54 6.47
N LEU A 570 -37.09 -37.87 6.58
CA LEU A 570 -38.06 -38.70 7.33
C LEU A 570 -37.66 -38.71 8.80
N GLU A 571 -38.55 -38.27 9.67
CA GLU A 571 -38.33 -38.25 11.11
C GLU A 571 -39.11 -39.38 11.77
N VAL A 572 -38.43 -40.20 12.57
CA VAL A 572 -39.01 -41.34 13.26
C VAL A 572 -38.60 -41.33 14.72
N LYS A 573 -39.58 -41.32 15.62
CA LYS A 573 -39.33 -41.35 17.07
C LYS A 573 -39.12 -42.79 17.53
N PHE A 574 -38.03 -43.01 18.29
CA PHE A 574 -37.64 -44.33 18.80
C PHE A 574 -37.90 -44.42 20.31
N PRO A 575 -39.00 -44.99 20.74
CA PRO A 575 -39.26 -45.30 22.14
C PRO A 575 -38.36 -46.46 22.62
N GLN A 576 -38.30 -46.69 23.93
CA GLN A 576 -37.41 -47.65 24.54
C GLN A 576 -37.54 -49.07 23.95
N ASN A 577 -38.74 -49.54 23.70
CA ASN A 577 -38.98 -50.88 23.13
C ASN A 577 -38.36 -51.09 21.74
N ILE A 578 -38.23 -50.03 20.94
CA ILE A 578 -37.55 -50.08 19.64
C ILE A 578 -36.02 -50.14 19.84
N ILE A 579 -35.48 -49.34 20.77
CA ILE A 579 -34.07 -49.35 21.11
C ILE A 579 -33.67 -50.73 21.64
N ASP A 580 -34.47 -51.29 22.55
CA ASP A 580 -34.24 -52.63 23.11
C ASP A 580 -34.28 -53.73 22.02
N ASP A 581 -35.18 -53.61 21.06
CA ASP A 581 -35.27 -54.52 19.92
C ASP A 581 -34.04 -54.45 19.03
N LEU A 582 -33.56 -53.23 18.71
CA LEU A 582 -32.32 -53.01 17.92
C LEU A 582 -31.08 -53.56 18.64
N VAL A 583 -30.99 -53.36 19.96
CA VAL A 583 -29.90 -53.94 20.77
C VAL A 583 -29.94 -55.45 20.75
N ALA A 584 -31.12 -56.03 20.86
CA ALA A 584 -31.28 -57.49 20.90
C ALA A 584 -31.12 -58.19 19.55
N ASN A 585 -31.44 -57.49 18.45
CA ASN A 585 -31.58 -58.08 17.12
C ASN A 585 -30.59 -57.48 16.09
N GLY A 586 -29.38 -57.12 16.50
CA GLY A 586 -28.28 -56.78 15.60
C GLY A 586 -28.33 -55.40 14.95
N GLY A 587 -29.06 -54.45 15.53
CA GLY A 587 -29.10 -53.03 15.08
C GLY A 587 -30.10 -52.73 13.97
N LEU A 588 -29.96 -51.60 13.30
CA LEU A 588 -30.91 -51.07 12.32
C LEU A 588 -30.46 -51.32 10.88
N VAL A 589 -31.33 -51.97 10.11
CA VAL A 589 -31.22 -52.04 8.63
C VAL A 589 -32.26 -51.09 8.03
N ILE A 590 -31.79 -50.23 7.13
CA ILE A 590 -32.61 -49.30 6.35
C ILE A 590 -32.75 -49.90 4.95
N THR A 591 -33.99 -50.13 4.52
CA THR A 591 -34.31 -50.70 3.22
C THR A 591 -35.53 -50.00 2.62
N GLY A 592 -35.98 -50.40 1.44
CA GLY A 592 -37.11 -49.79 0.75
C GLY A 592 -36.92 -49.72 -0.75
N ASP A 593 -37.49 -48.74 -1.39
CA ASP A 593 -37.41 -48.60 -2.84
C ASP A 593 -37.33 -47.13 -3.28
N ASN A 594 -36.60 -46.90 -4.38
CA ASN A 594 -36.52 -45.62 -5.09
C ASN A 594 -36.00 -44.43 -4.27
N PHE A 595 -35.01 -44.63 -3.38
CA PHE A 595 -34.38 -43.51 -2.67
C PHE A 595 -32.84 -43.62 -2.59
N ILE A 596 -32.21 -42.46 -2.44
CA ILE A 596 -30.83 -42.30 -2.06
C ILE A 596 -30.82 -41.74 -0.64
N LEU A 597 -30.22 -42.44 0.31
CA LEU A 597 -30.02 -41.99 1.68
C LEU A 597 -28.66 -41.28 1.76
N THR A 598 -28.59 -40.07 2.32
CA THR A 598 -27.35 -39.29 2.42
C THR A 598 -26.88 -39.09 3.85
N LYS A 599 -27.79 -39.17 4.85
CA LYS A 599 -27.44 -39.00 6.26
C LYS A 599 -28.49 -39.69 7.13
N VAL A 600 -28.04 -40.27 8.23
CA VAL A 600 -28.87 -40.63 9.37
C VAL A 600 -28.35 -39.90 10.59
N SER A 601 -29.19 -39.17 11.29
CA SER A 601 -28.87 -38.48 12.52
C SER A 601 -29.93 -38.73 13.59
N ALA A 602 -29.55 -38.54 14.85
CA ALA A 602 -30.44 -38.59 16.01
C ALA A 602 -30.51 -37.21 16.69
N LYS A 603 -31.69 -36.83 17.15
CA LYS A 603 -31.94 -35.63 17.94
C LYS A 603 -32.88 -35.94 19.12
#